data_b14e9c1b50b94416a094955aa6f9b7ed
#
_entry.id   b14e9c1b50b94416a094955aa6f9b7ed
#
_cell.length_a   1.000
_cell.length_b   1.000
_cell.length_c   1.000
_cell.angle_alpha   90.00
_cell.angle_beta   90.00
_cell.angle_gamma   90.00
#
_symmetry.space_group_name_H-M   'P 1'
#
loop_
_entity.id
_entity.type
_entity.pdbx_description
1 polymer ?
#
loop_
_entity_poly.entity_id
_entity_poly.type
_entity_poly.pdbx_seq_one_letter_code
_entity_poly.pdbx_strand_id
1 'polypeptide(L)'
;VRVLGGTCWTDYNLGGNAPLAMWQARQVMRDFKKIRVGPQYRKLLPEDLAAEHMRFRGWLRGQLATPFEGNTIVVTHHAPSALSIPQQYLERESQLLESAAYASSLEYEMSGVSLWIHGHTHFSRDYDLMGTRVVCNPRGYAGVHLNAEFDPALVLEV
;
A
#
# COMPACT_ATOMS: atom_id res chain seq x y z
N VAL A 1 11.64 -18.53 7.93
CA VAL A 1 10.77 -17.41 7.53
C VAL A 1 11.32 -16.77 6.27
N ARG A 2 10.46 -16.51 5.28
CA ARG A 2 10.77 -15.70 4.09
C ARG A 2 10.16 -14.32 4.23
N VAL A 3 10.95 -13.26 4.00
CA VAL A 3 10.46 -11.88 4.04
C VAL A 3 10.61 -11.28 2.64
N LEU A 4 9.50 -10.78 2.08
CA LEU A 4 9.44 -10.12 0.78
C LEU A 4 8.95 -8.68 0.99
N GLY A 5 9.59 -7.69 0.37
CA GLY A 5 9.16 -6.34 0.63
C GLY A 5 9.55 -5.31 -0.43
N GLY A 6 8.86 -4.17 -0.39
CA GLY A 6 9.11 -3.01 -1.24
C GLY A 6 8.11 -1.90 -1.00
N THR A 7 8.26 -0.78 -1.71
CA THR A 7 7.34 0.35 -1.55
C THR A 7 5.92 -0.01 -2.00
N CYS A 8 5.79 -0.90 -2.97
CA CYS A 8 4.56 -1.33 -3.62
C CYS A 8 3.96 -0.25 -4.54
N TRP A 9 3.79 1.01 -4.06
CA TRP A 9 2.99 2.04 -4.73
C TRP A 9 1.56 1.56 -5.00
N THR A 10 0.85 2.17 -5.94
CA THR A 10 -0.52 1.78 -6.29
C THR A 10 -0.76 1.82 -7.80
N ASP A 11 -1.80 1.10 -8.24
CA ASP A 11 -2.30 1.15 -9.62
C ASP A 11 -3.36 2.24 -9.83
N TYR A 12 -3.72 2.97 -8.77
CA TYR A 12 -4.79 3.98 -8.76
C TYR A 12 -6.17 3.44 -9.15
N ASN A 13 -6.37 2.13 -9.11
CA ASN A 13 -7.59 1.52 -9.66
C ASN A 13 -8.61 1.05 -8.60
N LEU A 14 -8.43 1.43 -7.34
CA LEU A 14 -9.33 1.01 -6.25
C LEU A 14 -10.80 1.37 -6.52
N GLY A 15 -11.07 2.52 -7.12
CA GLY A 15 -12.39 3.01 -7.49
C GLY A 15 -12.79 2.73 -8.94
N GLY A 16 -12.00 1.95 -9.70
CA GLY A 16 -12.30 1.61 -11.11
C GLY A 16 -12.05 2.75 -12.11
N ASN A 17 -11.53 3.89 -11.68
CA ASN A 17 -11.23 5.04 -12.55
C ASN A 17 -9.81 5.57 -12.30
N ALA A 18 -8.81 4.77 -12.70
CA ALA A 18 -7.41 5.11 -12.50
C ALA A 18 -6.99 6.46 -13.10
N PRO A 19 -7.42 6.87 -14.31
CA PRO A 19 -7.04 8.17 -14.86
C PRO A 19 -7.48 9.34 -13.97
N LEU A 20 -8.71 9.30 -13.44
CA LEU A 20 -9.23 10.35 -12.57
C LEU A 20 -8.54 10.35 -11.20
N ALA A 21 -8.29 9.15 -10.64
CA ALA A 21 -7.53 9.01 -9.39
C ALA A 21 -6.09 9.52 -9.52
N MET A 22 -5.40 9.23 -10.62
CA MET A 22 -4.08 9.77 -10.94
C MET A 22 -4.07 11.30 -11.05
N TRP A 23 -5.08 11.86 -11.73
CA TRP A 23 -5.23 13.31 -11.84
C TRP A 23 -5.40 13.94 -10.45
N GLN A 24 -6.28 13.39 -9.61
CA GLN A 24 -6.53 13.87 -8.26
C GLN A 24 -5.28 13.74 -7.37
N ALA A 25 -4.64 12.58 -7.34
CA ALA A 25 -3.41 12.33 -6.58
C ALA A 25 -2.32 13.36 -6.91
N ARG A 26 -2.16 13.71 -8.19
CA ARG A 26 -1.18 14.71 -8.63
C ARG A 26 -1.43 16.10 -8.04
N GLN A 27 -2.68 16.45 -7.72
CA GLN A 27 -3.01 17.77 -7.11
C GLN A 27 -2.62 17.79 -5.62
N VAL A 28 -2.86 16.68 -4.90
CA VAL A 28 -2.76 16.65 -3.43
C VAL A 28 -1.43 16.12 -2.92
N MET A 29 -0.86 15.07 -3.54
CA MET A 29 0.34 14.41 -3.04
C MET A 29 1.62 15.23 -3.25
N ARG A 30 2.45 15.27 -2.20
CA ARG A 30 3.74 15.99 -2.21
C ARG A 30 4.77 15.34 -3.10
N ASP A 31 4.67 14.03 -3.31
CA ASP A 31 5.56 13.22 -4.14
C ASP A 31 5.73 13.81 -5.53
N PHE A 32 4.64 14.16 -6.21
CA PHE A 32 4.63 14.76 -7.54
C PHE A 32 5.19 16.19 -7.58
N LYS A 33 5.29 16.85 -6.44
CA LYS A 33 5.89 18.18 -6.30
C LYS A 33 7.39 18.09 -6.01
N LYS A 34 7.84 17.07 -5.26
CA LYS A 34 9.19 16.97 -4.71
C LYS A 34 10.10 15.97 -5.44
N ILE A 35 9.59 14.81 -5.81
CA ILE A 35 10.40 13.75 -6.42
C ILE A 35 10.73 14.08 -7.87
N ARG A 36 11.97 13.74 -8.25
CA ARG A 36 12.49 13.88 -9.61
C ARG A 36 12.96 12.52 -10.11
N VAL A 37 12.71 12.24 -11.37
CA VAL A 37 13.00 10.95 -12.01
C VAL A 37 13.69 11.10 -13.36
N GLY A 38 14.42 10.05 -13.71
CA GLY A 38 15.10 9.93 -15.00
C GLY A 38 16.30 10.85 -15.17
N PRO A 39 17.08 10.67 -16.26
CA PRO A 39 18.28 11.46 -16.51
C PRO A 39 17.99 12.95 -16.78
N GLN A 40 16.77 13.30 -17.22
CA GLN A 40 16.34 14.68 -17.44
C GLN A 40 15.85 15.37 -16.17
N TYR A 41 15.88 14.68 -15.03
CA TYR A 41 15.47 15.20 -13.72
C TYR A 41 14.05 15.82 -13.72
N ARG A 42 13.12 15.20 -14.49
CA ARG A 42 11.73 15.64 -14.58
C ARG A 42 10.95 15.35 -13.30
N LYS A 43 9.84 16.00 -13.10
CA LYS A 43 8.90 15.67 -12.01
C LYS A 43 8.37 14.25 -12.16
N LEU A 44 8.22 13.56 -11.02
CA LEU A 44 7.50 12.29 -10.93
C LEU A 44 6.04 12.47 -11.40
N LEU A 45 5.51 11.47 -12.09
CA LEU A 45 4.12 11.39 -12.54
C LEU A 45 3.44 10.16 -11.91
N PRO A 46 2.10 10.19 -11.75
CA PRO A 46 1.37 9.01 -11.26
C PRO A 46 1.58 7.76 -12.11
N GLU A 47 1.74 7.92 -13.41
CA GLU A 47 2.01 6.83 -14.35
C GLU A 47 3.34 6.14 -14.08
N ASP A 48 4.35 6.89 -13.57
CA ASP A 48 5.63 6.29 -13.15
C ASP A 48 5.42 5.36 -11.97
N LEU A 49 4.59 5.79 -11.00
CA LEU A 49 4.30 4.99 -9.80
C LEU A 49 3.43 3.78 -10.12
N ALA A 50 2.45 3.91 -11.02
CA ALA A 50 1.66 2.77 -11.49
C ALA A 50 2.56 1.74 -12.22
N ALA A 51 3.52 2.19 -13.00
CA ALA A 51 4.49 1.30 -13.66
C ALA A 51 5.40 0.59 -12.63
N GLU A 52 5.84 1.29 -11.57
CA GLU A 52 6.59 0.67 -10.46
C GLU A 52 5.73 -0.34 -9.70
N HIS A 53 4.45 -0.02 -9.45
CA HIS A 53 3.51 -0.96 -8.84
C HIS A 53 3.40 -2.24 -9.66
N MET A 54 3.22 -2.14 -10.97
CA MET A 54 3.11 -3.31 -11.84
C MET A 54 4.39 -4.15 -11.85
N ARG A 55 5.58 -3.51 -11.82
CA ARG A 55 6.87 -4.21 -11.70
C ARG A 55 7.00 -4.95 -10.36
N PHE A 56 6.69 -4.27 -9.26
CA PHE A 56 6.70 -4.86 -7.92
C PHE A 56 5.72 -6.03 -7.83
N ARG A 57 4.49 -5.85 -8.29
CA ARG A 57 3.45 -6.89 -8.29
C ARG A 57 3.87 -8.12 -9.10
N GLY A 58 4.45 -7.92 -10.29
CA GLY A 58 4.97 -9.02 -11.10
C GLY A 58 6.12 -9.77 -10.41
N TRP A 59 7.06 -9.06 -9.80
CA TRP A 59 8.14 -9.64 -9.01
C TRP A 59 7.59 -10.42 -7.80
N LEU A 60 6.67 -9.83 -7.04
CA LEU A 60 6.07 -10.46 -5.85
C LEU A 60 5.37 -11.78 -6.22
N ARG A 61 4.57 -11.78 -7.30
CA ARG A 61 3.94 -13.00 -7.83
C ARG A 61 4.97 -14.08 -8.16
N GLY A 62 6.05 -13.71 -8.82
CA GLY A 62 7.15 -14.64 -9.13
C GLY A 62 7.78 -15.23 -7.88
N GLN A 63 8.00 -14.43 -6.83
CA GLN A 63 8.54 -14.90 -5.55
C GLN A 63 7.55 -15.81 -4.82
N LEU A 64 6.27 -15.47 -4.81
CA LEU A 64 5.23 -16.26 -4.15
C LEU A 64 4.97 -17.60 -4.88
N ALA A 65 5.13 -17.63 -6.19
CA ALA A 65 5.04 -18.87 -6.97
C ALA A 65 6.19 -19.85 -6.70
N THR A 66 7.30 -19.37 -6.12
CA THR A 66 8.42 -20.23 -5.73
C THR A 66 8.09 -20.95 -4.41
N PRO A 67 8.06 -22.28 -4.36
CA PRO A 67 7.79 -23.02 -3.13
C PRO A 67 8.74 -22.62 -2.00
N PHE A 68 8.21 -22.52 -0.80
CA PHE A 68 8.97 -22.19 0.40
C PHE A 68 8.37 -22.90 1.61
N GLU A 69 9.19 -23.65 2.34
CA GLU A 69 8.77 -24.32 3.58
C GLU A 69 8.90 -23.32 4.75
N GLY A 70 7.75 -22.94 5.32
CA GLY A 70 7.64 -22.01 6.46
C GLY A 70 6.88 -20.75 6.13
N ASN A 71 6.82 -19.83 7.09
CA ASN A 71 6.01 -18.62 7.00
C ASN A 71 6.60 -17.60 6.03
N THR A 72 5.74 -17.03 5.20
CA THR A 72 6.07 -15.92 4.32
C THR A 72 5.45 -14.62 4.87
N ILE A 73 6.29 -13.60 5.04
CA ILE A 73 5.90 -12.26 5.45
C ILE A 73 6.08 -11.32 4.26
N VAL A 74 5.07 -10.53 3.96
CA VAL A 74 5.17 -9.44 2.98
C VAL A 74 5.16 -8.10 3.71
N VAL A 75 6.09 -7.21 3.36
CA VAL A 75 6.19 -5.87 3.95
C VAL A 75 6.12 -4.83 2.84
N THR A 76 5.10 -3.97 2.88
CA THR A 76 4.93 -2.90 1.89
C THR A 76 4.75 -1.54 2.58
N HIS A 77 4.93 -0.44 1.84
CA HIS A 77 4.53 0.87 2.35
C HIS A 77 3.04 1.12 2.09
N HIS A 78 2.55 0.89 0.87
CA HIS A 78 1.14 1.06 0.51
C HIS A 78 0.31 -0.16 0.90
N ALA A 79 -0.97 0.09 1.16
CA ALA A 79 -1.90 -0.93 1.63
C ALA A 79 -2.27 -1.93 0.52
N PRO A 80 -2.38 -3.24 0.86
CA PRO A 80 -2.70 -4.27 -0.12
C PRO A 80 -4.21 -4.44 -0.39
N SER A 81 -5.06 -3.76 0.36
CA SER A 81 -6.52 -3.90 0.26
C SER A 81 -7.25 -2.63 0.70
N ALA A 82 -8.44 -2.43 0.15
CA ALA A 82 -9.38 -1.39 0.59
C ALA A 82 -9.77 -1.52 2.08
N LEU A 83 -9.70 -2.71 2.67
CA LEU A 83 -9.99 -2.93 4.09
C LEU A 83 -9.04 -2.17 5.03
N SER A 84 -7.87 -1.75 4.53
CA SER A 84 -6.95 -0.89 5.27
C SER A 84 -7.38 0.58 5.30
N ILE A 85 -8.32 0.98 4.47
CA ILE A 85 -8.86 2.34 4.41
C ILE A 85 -10.09 2.44 5.32
N PRO A 86 -10.24 3.46 6.17
CA PRO A 86 -11.46 3.65 6.93
C PRO A 86 -12.68 3.82 6.02
N GLN A 87 -13.78 3.16 6.36
CA GLN A 87 -15.00 3.09 5.55
C GLN A 87 -15.49 4.47 5.08
N GLN A 88 -15.42 5.47 5.93
CA GLN A 88 -15.83 6.84 5.62
C GLN A 88 -15.13 7.47 4.41
N TYR A 89 -13.90 7.00 4.07
CA TYR A 89 -13.15 7.45 2.90
C TYR A 89 -13.44 6.64 1.63
N LEU A 90 -14.27 5.60 1.74
CA LEU A 90 -14.71 4.78 0.63
C LEU A 90 -16.14 5.11 0.16
N GLU A 91 -16.90 5.86 0.95
CA GLU A 91 -18.32 6.13 0.70
C GLU A 91 -18.56 7.26 -0.33
N ARG A 92 -17.61 8.17 -0.46
CA ARG A 92 -17.72 9.30 -1.42
C ARG A 92 -16.75 9.09 -2.56
N GLU A 93 -17.22 9.27 -3.79
CA GLU A 93 -16.42 9.08 -5.00
C GLU A 93 -15.07 9.84 -4.95
N SER A 94 -15.08 11.11 -4.56
CA SER A 94 -13.85 11.91 -4.46
C SER A 94 -12.85 11.36 -3.45
N GLN A 95 -13.32 10.81 -2.33
CA GLN A 95 -12.48 10.21 -1.30
C GLN A 95 -12.01 8.81 -1.70
N LEU A 96 -12.84 8.05 -2.42
CA LEU A 96 -12.46 6.77 -2.99
C LEU A 96 -11.35 6.92 -4.03
N LEU A 97 -11.46 7.93 -4.89
CA LEU A 97 -10.42 8.26 -5.88
C LEU A 97 -9.09 8.69 -5.20
N GLU A 98 -9.17 9.46 -4.11
CA GLU A 98 -7.99 9.79 -3.31
C GLU A 98 -7.40 8.56 -2.65
N SER A 99 -8.25 7.69 -2.07
CA SER A 99 -7.84 6.43 -1.43
C SER A 99 -7.13 5.47 -2.38
N ALA A 100 -7.39 5.56 -3.69
CA ALA A 100 -6.69 4.78 -4.70
C ALA A 100 -5.18 5.12 -4.83
N ALA A 101 -4.72 6.23 -4.24
CA ALA A 101 -3.30 6.53 -4.11
C ALA A 101 -2.65 5.91 -2.86
N TYR A 102 -3.43 5.28 -1.98
CA TYR A 102 -2.97 4.70 -0.71
C TYR A 102 -3.08 3.17 -0.67
N ALA A 103 -3.99 2.59 -1.46
CA ALA A 103 -4.23 1.16 -1.50
C ALA A 103 -4.47 0.65 -2.92
N SER A 104 -4.17 -0.62 -3.14
CA SER A 104 -4.53 -1.39 -4.34
C SER A 104 -5.18 -2.71 -3.95
N SER A 105 -5.86 -3.36 -4.89
CA SER A 105 -6.45 -4.69 -4.68
C SER A 105 -5.42 -5.77 -4.98
N LEU A 106 -4.77 -6.27 -3.92
CA LEU A 106 -3.73 -7.31 -3.97
C LEU A 106 -4.18 -8.60 -3.26
N GLU A 107 -5.48 -8.79 -3.10
CA GLU A 107 -6.04 -9.95 -2.39
C GLU A 107 -5.61 -11.28 -3.02
N TYR A 108 -5.46 -11.32 -4.34
CA TYR A 108 -5.00 -12.53 -5.05
C TYR A 108 -3.54 -12.90 -4.77
N GLU A 109 -2.72 -11.95 -4.36
CA GLU A 109 -1.33 -12.13 -3.96
C GLU A 109 -1.16 -12.61 -2.51
N MET A 110 -2.26 -12.74 -1.76
CA MET A 110 -2.23 -13.14 -0.35
C MET A 110 -2.12 -14.65 -0.16
N SER A 111 -2.38 -15.45 -1.19
CA SER A 111 -2.27 -16.90 -1.08
C SER A 111 -0.86 -17.34 -0.67
N GLY A 112 -0.76 -18.07 0.46
CA GLY A 112 0.52 -18.56 1.01
C GLY A 112 1.33 -17.49 1.76
N VAL A 113 0.75 -16.29 2.01
CA VAL A 113 1.33 -15.26 2.87
C VAL A 113 0.74 -15.39 4.27
N SER A 114 1.59 -15.56 5.29
CA SER A 114 1.14 -15.67 6.69
C SER A 114 0.83 -14.30 7.29
N LEU A 115 1.64 -13.29 6.95
CA LEU A 115 1.52 -11.94 7.50
C LEU A 115 1.85 -10.90 6.43
N TRP A 116 1.01 -9.88 6.31
CA TRP A 116 1.26 -8.70 5.50
C TRP A 116 1.31 -7.45 6.36
N ILE A 117 2.45 -6.78 6.40
CA ILE A 117 2.65 -5.54 7.16
C ILE A 117 2.71 -4.37 6.19
N HIS A 118 1.97 -3.31 6.49
CA HIS A 118 2.05 -2.08 5.69
C HIS A 118 1.97 -0.80 6.55
N GLY A 119 2.13 0.35 5.90
CA GLY A 119 2.03 1.66 6.51
C GLY A 119 1.13 2.61 5.72
N HIS A 120 1.58 3.82 5.51
CA HIS A 120 1.03 4.88 4.66
C HIS A 120 -0.33 5.46 5.06
N THR A 121 -1.30 4.66 5.44
CA THR A 121 -2.70 5.09 5.70
C THR A 121 -2.87 5.90 6.98
N HIS A 122 -1.91 5.89 7.88
CA HIS A 122 -1.93 6.52 9.21
C HIS A 122 -3.05 6.05 10.15
N PHE A 123 -3.66 4.91 9.86
CA PHE A 123 -4.67 4.26 10.71
C PHE A 123 -4.18 2.87 11.11
N SER A 124 -4.32 2.50 12.38
CA SER A 124 -4.04 1.14 12.83
C SER A 124 -5.06 0.18 12.23
N ARG A 125 -4.57 -0.96 11.75
CA ARG A 125 -5.38 -2.06 11.21
C ARG A 125 -4.77 -3.40 11.62
N ASP A 126 -5.64 -4.33 11.92
CA ASP A 126 -5.30 -5.73 12.17
C ASP A 126 -6.52 -6.56 11.77
N TYR A 127 -6.41 -7.31 10.68
CA TYR A 127 -7.52 -8.11 10.15
C TYR A 127 -6.99 -9.30 9.34
N ASP A 128 -7.84 -10.33 9.22
CA ASP A 128 -7.57 -11.49 8.36
C ASP A 128 -8.27 -11.35 7.01
N LEU A 129 -7.55 -11.63 5.94
CA LEU A 129 -8.06 -11.61 4.57
C LEU A 129 -7.42 -12.72 3.75
N MET A 130 -8.21 -13.59 3.16
CA MET A 130 -7.75 -14.74 2.34
C MET A 130 -6.73 -15.63 3.06
N GLY A 131 -6.81 -15.74 4.39
CA GLY A 131 -5.88 -16.52 5.22
C GLY A 131 -4.56 -15.80 5.56
N THR A 132 -4.43 -14.54 5.18
CA THR A 132 -3.31 -13.66 5.52
C THR A 132 -3.74 -12.69 6.62
N ARG A 133 -2.98 -12.61 7.72
CA ARG A 133 -3.14 -11.50 8.67
C ARG A 133 -2.51 -10.23 8.11
N VAL A 134 -3.28 -9.16 8.01
CA VAL A 134 -2.83 -7.85 7.52
C VAL A 134 -2.74 -6.87 8.68
N VAL A 135 -1.57 -6.28 8.88
CA VAL A 135 -1.31 -5.38 10.01
C VAL A 135 -0.74 -4.05 9.53
N CYS A 136 -1.28 -2.97 10.07
CA CYS A 136 -0.77 -1.61 9.91
C CYS A 136 -0.71 -0.94 11.28
N ASN A 137 0.49 -0.51 11.70
CA ASN A 137 0.70 0.17 12.98
C ASN A 137 1.55 1.44 12.76
N PRO A 138 1.03 2.44 12.07
CA PRO A 138 1.80 3.64 11.72
C PRO A 138 1.76 4.65 12.86
N ARG A 139 2.90 5.28 13.15
CA ARG A 139 2.97 6.36 14.13
C ARG A 139 2.28 7.65 13.68
N GLY A 140 2.26 7.91 12.37
CA GLY A 140 1.88 9.20 11.83
C GLY A 140 2.99 10.26 11.92
N TYR A 141 2.66 11.51 11.68
CA TYR A 141 3.60 12.63 11.65
C TYR A 141 3.52 13.49 12.91
N ALA A 142 4.63 13.61 13.63
CA ALA A 142 4.74 14.49 14.79
C ALA A 142 4.47 15.95 14.38
N GLY A 143 3.61 16.63 15.16
CA GLY A 143 3.23 18.03 14.90
C GLY A 143 2.22 18.27 13.78
N VAL A 144 1.75 17.20 13.10
CA VAL A 144 0.74 17.28 12.03
C VAL A 144 -0.46 16.39 12.37
N HIS A 145 -0.25 15.09 12.40
CA HIS A 145 -1.27 14.08 12.72
C HIS A 145 -0.58 12.85 13.28
N LEU A 146 -0.80 12.59 14.56
CA LEU A 146 -0.37 11.34 15.21
C LEU A 146 -1.53 10.35 15.22
N ASN A 147 -1.19 9.08 15.03
CA ASN A 147 -2.13 7.99 15.20
C ASN A 147 -2.23 7.66 16.70
N ALA A 148 -3.40 7.89 17.29
CA ALA A 148 -3.65 7.63 18.71
C ALA A 148 -3.62 6.13 19.06
N GLU A 149 -3.80 5.26 18.07
CA GLU A 149 -3.79 3.80 18.23
C GLU A 149 -2.41 3.19 17.98
N PHE A 150 -1.37 4.02 17.77
CA PHE A 150 -0.02 3.52 17.55
C PHE A 150 0.53 2.83 18.80
N ASP A 151 0.88 1.55 18.67
CA ASP A 151 1.53 0.78 19.72
C ASP A 151 3.03 0.64 19.44
N PRO A 152 3.91 1.35 20.19
CA PRO A 152 5.36 1.26 20.00
C PRO A 152 5.96 -0.08 20.46
N ALA A 153 5.20 -0.90 21.18
CA ALA A 153 5.61 -2.20 21.71
C ALA A 153 4.98 -3.39 20.95
N LEU A 154 4.28 -3.13 19.85
CA LEU A 154 3.61 -4.19 19.08
C LEU A 154 4.61 -5.25 18.62
N VAL A 155 4.37 -6.48 19.02
CA VAL A 155 5.09 -7.69 18.58
C VAL A 155 4.10 -8.61 17.85
N LEU A 156 4.52 -9.12 16.70
CA LEU A 156 3.72 -10.04 15.89
C LEU A 156 4.41 -11.40 15.85
N GLU A 157 3.68 -12.44 16.22
CA GLU A 157 4.12 -13.84 16.07
C GLU A 157 3.62 -14.38 14.72
N VAL A 158 4.44 -15.20 14.04
CA VAL A 158 4.18 -15.80 12.73
C VAL A 158 4.53 -17.27 12.69
#